data_351b319b42d1cf3fa84bbb9b9e5bec8f
#
_entry.id   351b319b42d1cf3fa84bbb9b9e5bec8f
#
_cell.length_a   1.000
_cell.length_b   1.000
_cell.length_c   1.000
_cell.angle_alpha   90.00
_cell.angle_beta   90.00
_cell.angle_gamma   90.00
#
_symmetry.space_group_name_H-M   'P 1'
#
loop_
_entity.id
_entity.type
_entity.pdbx_description
1 polymer ?
#
loop_
_entity_poly.entity_id
_entity_poly.type
_entity_poly.pdbx_seq_one_letter_code
_entity_poly.pdbx_strand_id
1 'polypeptide(L)'
;MKKMSPLWLVSLISVAPLYAAQIPAGTSLSPQQIFRYNNHAEPATLDPQKIEENTAAQIALDLFEGLVWLDGNGKVQPAQAESWKVSADGKQIDFTLRKNLRWSDGSALTADDFVFAWQRAVDPATASPFANYFAAGHVVNAAQIVSGKMKPQMLGVQALDARTLRVQLEQPTPWFISMLAWPTTFPVPHVVVTQWGERWTQPEHIVSNGAFVLAKRIVNEKIVAKQNPQYWNRSETVLKQVEYLVVDNAVSGYNRYRAGDLDLTWVPADQIKDIQQKMPNELHIIPRLNTEYYNFNTTRPPFDDVRVRRALYLTVDRDLIAHKVLGLREPASTLTPPQVADFKSPVLDELNVPLAQRVVLAKGLLHQAGYDEQHPLKFELFYNKYDLHEKTAIALSSQWKKLLGAQVTLRNMEWKTYLDARRAGDFMLSRQSWDATYNEPSTFLNTLQSTSVENVGHWNDAEYDRLLKQAENVSDPVMRNVLYSQAEVRINQQAPIIPIYYQPLIKLLKPYVGGFPAHNPQDYVYSKELYIIAH
;
A
#
# COMPACT_ATOMS: atom_id res chain seq x y z
N MET A 1 -32.96 36.09 -48.08
CA MET A 1 -32.11 34.92 -47.84
C MET A 1 -31.70 34.94 -46.34
N LYS A 2 -32.40 34.16 -45.51
CA LYS A 2 -32.12 34.03 -44.07
C LYS A 2 -31.04 32.92 -43.89
N LYS A 3 -29.92 33.31 -43.26
CA LYS A 3 -28.85 32.36 -42.89
C LYS A 3 -29.31 31.56 -41.68
N MET A 4 -29.49 30.26 -41.84
CA MET A 4 -29.65 29.29 -40.73
C MET A 4 -28.29 28.97 -40.16
N SER A 5 -28.09 29.25 -38.86
CA SER A 5 -26.93 28.80 -38.07
C SER A 5 -27.16 27.35 -37.64
N PRO A 6 -26.15 26.45 -37.71
CA PRO A 6 -26.29 25.10 -37.22
C PRO A 6 -26.22 25.07 -35.68
N LEU A 7 -27.26 24.54 -35.03
CA LEU A 7 -27.23 24.15 -33.63
C LEU A 7 -26.35 22.90 -33.49
N TRP A 8 -25.22 23.05 -32.84
CA TRP A 8 -24.45 21.92 -32.36
C TRP A 8 -25.10 21.33 -31.13
N LEU A 9 -25.75 20.17 -31.23
CA LEU A 9 -26.15 19.37 -30.09
C LEU A 9 -24.88 18.77 -29.47
N VAL A 10 -24.42 19.34 -28.36
CA VAL A 10 -23.46 18.72 -27.48
C VAL A 10 -24.21 17.64 -26.69
N SER A 11 -24.11 16.39 -27.10
CA SER A 11 -24.54 15.25 -26.29
C SER A 11 -23.61 15.16 -25.07
N LEU A 12 -24.04 15.65 -23.94
CA LEU A 12 -23.49 15.33 -22.63
C LEU A 12 -23.76 13.83 -22.39
N ILE A 13 -22.79 12.99 -22.69
CA ILE A 13 -22.75 11.61 -22.21
C ILE A 13 -22.50 11.75 -20.70
N SER A 14 -23.57 11.70 -19.91
CA SER A 14 -23.50 11.49 -18.48
C SER A 14 -23.00 10.07 -18.26
N VAL A 15 -21.70 9.92 -18.06
CA VAL A 15 -21.13 8.69 -17.50
C VAL A 15 -21.61 8.68 -16.05
N ALA A 16 -22.65 7.89 -15.77
CA ALA A 16 -23.05 7.64 -14.38
C ALA A 16 -21.83 7.04 -13.67
N PRO A 17 -21.41 7.58 -12.53
CA PRO A 17 -20.30 7.00 -11.78
C PRO A 17 -20.71 5.62 -11.30
N LEU A 18 -19.88 4.62 -11.61
CA LEU A 18 -20.04 3.23 -11.24
C LEU A 18 -19.71 3.05 -9.75
N TYR A 19 -20.71 3.16 -8.88
CA TYR A 19 -20.54 3.01 -7.42
C TYR A 19 -21.05 1.67 -6.88
N ALA A 20 -21.34 0.70 -7.76
CA ALA A 20 -22.02 -0.54 -7.44
C ALA A 20 -21.23 -1.75 -7.87
N ALA A 21 -21.51 -2.89 -7.25
CA ALA A 21 -21.11 -4.20 -7.73
C ALA A 21 -21.57 -4.38 -9.19
N GLN A 22 -20.62 -4.52 -10.11
CA GLN A 22 -20.93 -4.69 -11.53
C GLN A 22 -21.34 -6.14 -11.79
N ILE A 23 -22.64 -6.42 -11.72
CA ILE A 23 -23.16 -7.75 -12.00
C ILE A 23 -23.40 -7.90 -13.51
N PRO A 24 -22.72 -8.83 -14.21
CA PRO A 24 -22.99 -9.09 -15.62
C PRO A 24 -24.44 -9.46 -15.87
N ALA A 25 -25.01 -8.99 -16.98
CA ALA A 25 -26.39 -9.31 -17.32
C ALA A 25 -26.59 -10.84 -17.44
N GLY A 26 -27.66 -11.33 -16.85
CA GLY A 26 -27.97 -12.78 -16.83
C GLY A 26 -27.32 -13.56 -15.69
N THR A 27 -26.54 -12.92 -14.81
CA THR A 27 -25.98 -13.59 -13.64
C THR A 27 -27.10 -13.97 -12.66
N SER A 28 -27.21 -15.26 -12.30
CA SER A 28 -28.09 -15.72 -11.24
C SER A 28 -27.37 -15.58 -9.91
N LEU A 29 -27.96 -14.83 -8.98
CA LEU A 29 -27.38 -14.61 -7.65
C LEU A 29 -27.83 -15.69 -6.66
N SER A 30 -26.92 -16.06 -5.75
CA SER A 30 -27.28 -16.92 -4.61
C SER A 30 -28.31 -16.22 -3.71
N PRO A 31 -29.28 -16.93 -3.15
CA PRO A 31 -30.19 -16.37 -2.14
C PRO A 31 -29.45 -16.00 -0.85
N GLN A 32 -28.31 -16.65 -0.59
CA GLN A 32 -27.44 -16.35 0.55
C GLN A 32 -26.29 -15.47 0.08
N GLN A 33 -26.40 -14.17 0.30
CA GLN A 33 -25.36 -13.19 -0.01
C GLN A 33 -24.44 -13.01 1.22
N ILE A 34 -23.67 -14.07 1.52
CA ILE A 34 -22.72 -14.13 2.63
C ILE A 34 -21.33 -14.38 2.08
N PHE A 35 -20.36 -13.52 2.41
CA PHE A 35 -18.95 -13.68 2.06
C PHE A 35 -18.12 -14.04 3.28
N ARG A 36 -17.29 -15.09 3.18
CA ARG A 36 -16.47 -15.64 4.26
C ARG A 36 -15.00 -15.43 3.95
N TYR A 37 -14.41 -14.46 4.66
CA TYR A 37 -13.06 -14.01 4.47
C TYR A 37 -12.13 -14.59 5.55
N ASN A 38 -10.98 -15.18 5.15
CA ASN A 38 -9.93 -15.50 6.10
C ASN A 38 -9.16 -14.25 6.49
N ASN A 39 -9.40 -13.70 7.67
CA ASN A 39 -8.77 -12.50 8.18
C ASN A 39 -7.38 -12.74 8.79
N HIS A 40 -6.86 -13.95 8.75
CA HIS A 40 -5.60 -14.34 9.35
C HIS A 40 -5.56 -14.23 10.87
N ALA A 41 -5.65 -13.02 11.41
CA ALA A 41 -5.48 -12.74 12.81
C ALA A 41 -6.67 -11.95 13.38
N GLU A 42 -6.83 -12.03 14.68
CA GLU A 42 -7.72 -11.13 15.42
C GLU A 42 -7.20 -9.69 15.27
N PRO A 43 -8.04 -8.71 14.86
CA PRO A 43 -7.61 -7.32 14.80
C PRO A 43 -7.33 -6.77 16.20
N ALA A 44 -6.22 -6.08 16.36
CA ALA A 44 -5.86 -5.44 17.62
C ALA A 44 -6.88 -4.38 18.04
N THR A 45 -7.45 -3.69 17.05
CA THR A 45 -8.48 -2.67 17.24
C THR A 45 -9.40 -2.57 16.02
N LEU A 46 -10.61 -2.01 16.22
CA LEU A 46 -11.50 -1.58 15.13
C LEU A 46 -11.60 -0.05 15.04
N ASP A 47 -10.79 0.69 15.80
CA ASP A 47 -10.72 2.14 15.76
C ASP A 47 -9.88 2.61 14.57
N PRO A 48 -10.45 3.27 13.54
CA PRO A 48 -9.74 3.67 12.32
C PRO A 48 -8.45 4.46 12.58
N GLN A 49 -8.40 5.31 13.61
CA GLN A 49 -7.21 6.09 13.93
C GLN A 49 -6.14 5.30 14.69
N LYS A 50 -6.43 4.07 15.16
CA LYS A 50 -5.51 3.21 15.90
C LYS A 50 -5.11 1.94 15.16
N ILE A 51 -5.59 1.75 13.94
CA ILE A 51 -5.25 0.61 13.08
C ILE A 51 -3.79 0.71 12.66
N GLU A 52 -3.05 -0.40 12.80
CA GLU A 52 -1.66 -0.53 12.37
C GLU A 52 -1.48 -1.67 11.34
N GLU A 53 -2.35 -2.68 11.39
CA GLU A 53 -2.23 -3.90 10.58
C GLU A 53 -3.33 -4.04 9.51
N ASN A 54 -3.01 -4.73 8.42
CA ASN A 54 -3.93 -4.95 7.29
C ASN A 54 -5.19 -5.73 7.69
N THR A 55 -5.11 -6.60 8.69
CA THR A 55 -6.24 -7.41 9.18
C THR A 55 -7.35 -6.55 9.79
N ALA A 56 -6.98 -5.50 10.52
CA ALA A 56 -7.94 -4.52 11.03
C ALA A 56 -8.38 -3.53 9.94
N ALA A 57 -7.45 -3.12 9.06
CA ALA A 57 -7.75 -2.21 7.95
C ALA A 57 -8.81 -2.79 7.02
N GLN A 58 -8.72 -4.08 6.67
CA GLN A 58 -9.71 -4.76 5.82
C GLN A 58 -11.13 -4.70 6.41
N ILE A 59 -11.28 -4.90 7.72
CA ILE A 59 -12.57 -4.79 8.40
C ILE A 59 -13.06 -3.33 8.44
N ALA A 60 -12.12 -2.38 8.66
CA ALA A 60 -12.45 -0.97 8.69
C ALA A 60 -12.96 -0.43 7.34
N LEU A 61 -12.49 -0.96 6.20
CA LEU A 61 -13.00 -0.61 4.87
C LEU A 61 -14.49 -0.97 4.67
N ASP A 62 -15.01 -1.91 5.44
CA ASP A 62 -16.41 -2.31 5.39
C ASP A 62 -17.27 -1.61 6.45
N LEU A 63 -16.71 -1.40 7.65
CA LEU A 63 -17.42 -0.72 8.75
C LEU A 63 -17.43 0.80 8.59
N PHE A 64 -16.42 1.38 7.97
CA PHE A 64 -16.28 2.82 7.79
C PHE A 64 -16.00 3.17 6.34
N GLU A 65 -16.30 4.40 5.97
CA GLU A 65 -16.00 4.93 4.64
C GLU A 65 -15.47 6.36 4.75
N GLY A 66 -14.35 6.64 4.05
CA GLY A 66 -13.71 7.95 4.00
C GLY A 66 -14.32 8.89 2.96
N LEU A 67 -13.59 9.98 2.66
CA LEU A 67 -13.97 10.92 1.60
C LEU A 67 -13.95 10.26 0.22
N VAL A 68 -13.00 9.36 0.01
CA VAL A 68 -12.76 8.63 -1.24
C VAL A 68 -12.55 7.15 -0.98
N TRP A 69 -12.64 6.33 -2.02
CA TRP A 69 -12.28 4.92 -2.03
C TRP A 69 -11.48 4.58 -3.28
N LEU A 70 -10.90 3.37 -3.38
CA LEU A 70 -10.14 2.91 -4.53
C LEU A 70 -10.90 1.81 -5.26
N ASP A 71 -11.11 1.98 -6.57
CA ASP A 71 -11.75 0.94 -7.39
C ASP A 71 -10.84 -0.29 -7.60
N GLY A 72 -11.34 -1.30 -8.32
CA GLY A 72 -10.64 -2.55 -8.58
C GLY A 72 -9.29 -2.41 -9.32
N ASN A 73 -8.96 -1.21 -9.81
CA ASN A 73 -7.69 -0.87 -10.45
C ASN A 73 -6.83 0.08 -9.58
N GLY A 74 -7.23 0.35 -8.35
CA GLY A 74 -6.55 1.28 -7.45
C GLY A 74 -6.74 2.77 -7.80
N LYS A 75 -7.74 3.12 -8.64
CA LYS A 75 -8.06 4.52 -8.95
C LYS A 75 -8.98 5.13 -7.91
N VAL A 76 -8.69 6.37 -7.54
CA VAL A 76 -9.51 7.14 -6.60
C VAL A 76 -10.91 7.39 -7.16
N GLN A 77 -11.90 7.08 -6.36
CA GLN A 77 -13.32 7.29 -6.63
C GLN A 77 -13.98 8.08 -5.50
N PRO A 78 -15.00 8.92 -5.78
CA PRO A 78 -15.77 9.60 -4.77
C PRO A 78 -16.50 8.62 -3.84
N ALA A 79 -16.42 8.83 -2.50
CA ALA A 79 -17.13 8.07 -1.47
C ALA A 79 -18.10 8.97 -0.69
N GLN A 80 -17.82 9.30 0.58
CA GLN A 80 -18.62 10.24 1.35
C GLN A 80 -18.57 11.66 0.75
N ALA A 81 -17.45 12.05 0.10
CA ALA A 81 -17.40 13.21 -0.75
C ALA A 81 -18.00 12.88 -2.13
N GLU A 82 -18.95 13.69 -2.61
CA GLU A 82 -19.46 13.58 -3.99
C GLU A 82 -18.52 14.25 -5.01
N SER A 83 -17.71 15.21 -4.56
CA SER A 83 -16.73 15.93 -5.38
C SER A 83 -15.73 16.69 -4.52
N TRP A 84 -14.65 17.15 -5.15
CA TRP A 84 -13.68 18.07 -4.53
C TRP A 84 -13.13 19.07 -5.54
N LYS A 85 -12.62 20.19 -5.02
CA LYS A 85 -11.99 21.25 -5.81
C LYS A 85 -10.64 21.59 -5.21
N VAL A 86 -9.59 21.54 -6.03
CA VAL A 86 -8.23 21.95 -5.66
C VAL A 86 -8.02 23.40 -6.11
N SER A 87 -7.43 24.23 -5.25
CA SER A 87 -7.05 25.61 -5.59
C SER A 87 -5.95 25.64 -6.66
N ALA A 88 -5.80 26.79 -7.34
CA ALA A 88 -4.82 26.93 -8.41
C ALA A 88 -3.36 26.75 -7.94
N ASP A 89 -3.07 27.07 -6.68
CA ASP A 89 -1.76 26.87 -6.06
C ASP A 89 -1.56 25.45 -5.47
N GLY A 90 -2.59 24.59 -5.57
CA GLY A 90 -2.55 23.21 -5.08
C GLY A 90 -2.53 23.06 -3.54
N LYS A 91 -2.71 24.15 -2.78
CA LYS A 91 -2.57 24.16 -1.31
C LYS A 91 -3.87 24.13 -0.55
N GLN A 92 -5.01 24.23 -1.21
CA GLN A 92 -6.32 24.12 -0.60
C GLN A 92 -7.18 23.13 -1.37
N ILE A 93 -7.89 22.29 -0.63
CA ILE A 93 -8.82 21.31 -1.21
C ILE A 93 -10.15 21.46 -0.46
N ASP A 94 -11.22 21.74 -1.20
CA ASP A 94 -12.58 21.80 -0.67
C ASP A 94 -13.34 20.56 -1.12
N PHE A 95 -13.71 19.70 -0.17
CA PHE A 95 -14.53 18.51 -0.40
C PHE A 95 -16.00 18.84 -0.17
N THR A 96 -16.87 18.42 -1.08
CA THR A 96 -18.33 18.51 -0.91
C THR A 96 -18.86 17.13 -0.54
N LEU A 97 -19.39 16.98 0.67
CA LEU A 97 -20.00 15.74 1.13
C LEU A 97 -21.36 15.51 0.46
N ARG A 98 -21.72 14.23 0.28
CA ARG A 98 -23.04 13.82 -0.19
C ARG A 98 -24.15 14.35 0.72
N LYS A 99 -25.34 14.50 0.18
CA LYS A 99 -26.52 14.89 0.96
C LYS A 99 -27.00 13.72 1.81
N ASN A 100 -27.53 14.04 3.00
CA ASN A 100 -28.22 13.10 3.87
C ASN A 100 -27.36 11.92 4.35
N LEU A 101 -26.03 12.12 4.50
CA LEU A 101 -25.15 11.13 5.11
C LEU A 101 -25.57 10.88 6.56
N ARG A 102 -25.54 9.59 6.93
CA ARG A 102 -25.93 9.13 8.28
C ARG A 102 -24.95 8.13 8.83
N TRP A 103 -24.82 8.18 10.12
CA TRP A 103 -24.26 7.09 10.92
C TRP A 103 -25.25 5.93 11.02
N SER A 104 -24.77 4.76 11.41
CA SER A 104 -25.59 3.53 11.52
C SER A 104 -26.71 3.61 12.56
N ASP A 105 -26.60 4.50 13.54
CA ASP A 105 -27.65 4.81 14.52
C ASP A 105 -28.71 5.81 13.99
N GLY A 106 -28.54 6.31 12.77
CA GLY A 106 -29.44 7.27 12.11
C GLY A 106 -29.09 8.72 12.37
N SER A 107 -28.13 9.06 13.22
CA SER A 107 -27.64 10.42 13.42
C SER A 107 -26.98 10.97 12.14
N ALA A 108 -26.95 12.30 11.98
CA ALA A 108 -26.35 12.93 10.81
C ALA A 108 -24.82 12.82 10.85
N LEU A 109 -24.22 12.49 9.70
CA LEU A 109 -22.77 12.59 9.48
C LEU A 109 -22.48 13.88 8.75
N THR A 110 -21.56 14.68 9.26
CA THR A 110 -21.21 16.01 8.75
C THR A 110 -19.70 16.20 8.58
N ALA A 111 -19.30 17.32 8.01
CA ALA A 111 -17.89 17.70 7.90
C ALA A 111 -17.19 17.83 9.25
N ASP A 112 -17.92 18.14 10.33
CA ASP A 112 -17.36 18.22 11.69
C ASP A 112 -16.85 16.87 12.19
N ASP A 113 -17.46 15.74 11.78
CA ASP A 113 -17.00 14.41 12.14
C ASP A 113 -15.62 14.10 11.52
N PHE A 114 -15.35 14.60 10.32
CA PHE A 114 -14.03 14.51 9.70
C PHE A 114 -13.01 15.41 10.42
N VAL A 115 -13.38 16.65 10.75
CA VAL A 115 -12.51 17.56 11.51
C VAL A 115 -12.13 16.93 12.85
N PHE A 116 -13.11 16.42 13.59
CA PHE A 116 -12.87 15.72 14.86
C PHE A 116 -11.93 14.51 14.68
N ALA A 117 -12.21 13.64 13.71
CA ALA A 117 -11.42 12.44 13.44
C ALA A 117 -9.95 12.76 13.14
N TRP A 118 -9.70 13.77 12.28
CA TRP A 118 -8.35 14.13 11.88
C TRP A 118 -7.58 14.83 13.01
N GLN A 119 -8.25 15.72 13.75
CA GLN A 119 -7.65 16.32 14.96
C GLN A 119 -7.29 15.27 16.01
N ARG A 120 -8.17 14.26 16.18
CA ARG A 120 -7.91 13.12 17.06
C ARG A 120 -6.74 12.26 16.56
N ALA A 121 -6.63 12.01 15.26
CA ALA A 121 -5.55 11.20 14.69
C ALA A 121 -4.16 11.81 14.90
N VAL A 122 -4.03 13.14 14.85
CA VAL A 122 -2.74 13.84 15.06
C VAL A 122 -2.48 14.17 16.52
N ASP A 123 -3.45 14.01 17.41
CA ASP A 123 -3.29 14.28 18.86
C ASP A 123 -2.37 13.23 19.48
N PRO A 124 -1.24 13.64 20.09
CA PRO A 124 -0.37 12.72 20.82
C PRO A 124 -1.09 11.87 21.88
N ALA A 125 -2.16 12.41 22.50
CA ALA A 125 -2.96 11.68 23.49
C ALA A 125 -3.71 10.47 22.90
N THR A 126 -3.99 10.48 21.59
CA THR A 126 -4.61 9.35 20.89
C THR A 126 -3.62 8.21 20.66
N ALA A 127 -2.31 8.51 20.61
CA ALA A 127 -1.26 7.55 20.32
C ALA A 127 -1.51 6.78 18.99
N SER A 128 -1.94 7.51 17.94
CA SER A 128 -2.17 6.92 16.62
C SER A 128 -0.84 6.46 16.01
N PRO A 129 -0.73 5.20 15.52
CA PRO A 129 0.44 4.72 14.80
C PRO A 129 0.69 5.51 13.51
N PHE A 130 -0.40 6.05 12.92
CA PHE A 130 -0.39 6.84 11.70
C PHE A 130 -0.54 8.36 11.93
N ALA A 131 -0.20 8.88 13.11
CA ALA A 131 -0.27 10.33 13.37
C ALA A 131 0.53 11.14 12.34
N ASN A 132 1.72 10.66 11.94
CA ASN A 132 2.57 11.30 10.92
C ASN A 132 2.01 11.22 9.49
N TYR A 133 0.95 10.48 9.24
CA TYR A 133 0.34 10.34 7.91
C TYR A 133 -0.16 11.68 7.36
N PHE A 134 -0.74 12.51 8.24
CA PHE A 134 -1.18 13.87 7.88
C PHE A 134 0.00 14.83 7.63
N ALA A 135 1.12 14.64 8.32
CA ALA A 135 2.35 15.39 8.05
C ALA A 135 2.99 14.97 6.72
N ALA A 136 2.97 13.66 6.37
CA ALA A 136 3.38 13.17 5.06
C ALA A 136 2.46 13.67 3.93
N GLY A 137 1.19 13.96 4.24
CA GLY A 137 0.24 14.64 3.37
C GLY A 137 0.37 16.16 3.36
N HIS A 138 1.35 16.72 4.08
CA HIS A 138 1.62 18.16 4.22
C HIS A 138 0.42 18.99 4.73
N VAL A 139 -0.45 18.38 5.55
CA VAL A 139 -1.54 19.12 6.18
C VAL A 139 -0.97 20.16 7.14
N VAL A 140 -1.39 21.42 7.00
CA VAL A 140 -0.88 22.55 7.79
C VAL A 140 -0.87 22.22 9.27
N ASN A 141 0.26 22.46 9.94
CA ASN A 141 0.53 22.23 11.35
C ASN A 141 0.59 20.74 11.79
N ALA A 142 0.34 19.76 10.93
CA ALA A 142 0.29 18.35 11.35
C ALA A 142 1.57 17.89 12.07
N ALA A 143 2.75 18.16 11.52
CA ALA A 143 4.03 17.78 12.11
C ALA A 143 4.27 18.43 13.50
N GLN A 144 3.85 19.69 13.67
CA GLN A 144 4.00 20.42 14.91
C GLN A 144 3.04 19.92 16.01
N ILE A 145 1.84 19.51 15.60
CA ILE A 145 0.86 18.92 16.52
C ILE A 145 1.35 17.54 16.98
N VAL A 146 1.75 16.67 16.05
CA VAL A 146 2.26 15.33 16.37
C VAL A 146 3.47 15.39 17.30
N SER A 147 4.34 16.41 17.13
CA SER A 147 5.47 16.64 18.04
C SER A 147 5.10 17.32 19.38
N GLY A 148 3.81 17.56 19.63
CA GLY A 148 3.31 18.17 20.88
C GLY A 148 3.56 19.68 20.98
N LYS A 149 3.99 20.35 19.91
CA LYS A 149 4.28 21.79 19.89
C LYS A 149 3.04 22.66 19.64
N MET A 150 1.98 22.08 19.10
CA MET A 150 0.71 22.76 18.83
C MET A 150 -0.48 21.92 19.29
N LYS A 151 -1.63 22.58 19.49
CA LYS A 151 -2.89 21.91 19.84
C LYS A 151 -3.53 21.26 18.58
N PRO A 152 -4.23 20.10 18.72
CA PRO A 152 -4.90 19.44 17.60
C PRO A 152 -5.86 20.33 16.81
N GLN A 153 -6.52 21.28 17.47
CA GLN A 153 -7.47 22.23 16.87
C GLN A 153 -6.82 23.20 15.87
N MET A 154 -5.48 23.26 15.85
CA MET A 154 -4.72 24.09 14.90
C MET A 154 -4.42 23.37 13.58
N LEU A 155 -4.86 22.11 13.43
CA LEU A 155 -4.70 21.35 12.18
C LEU A 155 -5.39 22.07 11.02
N GLY A 156 -4.76 22.08 9.85
CA GLY A 156 -5.26 22.71 8.64
C GLY A 156 -6.49 22.00 8.05
N VAL A 157 -7.51 21.73 8.86
CA VAL A 157 -8.79 21.16 8.45
C VAL A 157 -9.94 21.91 9.10
N GLN A 158 -10.98 22.21 8.34
CA GLN A 158 -12.13 23.01 8.80
C GLN A 158 -13.42 22.57 8.12
N ALA A 159 -14.51 22.45 8.88
CA ALA A 159 -15.87 22.42 8.35
C ALA A 159 -16.31 23.86 8.07
N LEU A 160 -16.61 24.17 6.81
CA LEU A 160 -17.17 25.49 6.44
C LEU A 160 -18.68 25.51 6.66
N ASP A 161 -19.31 24.37 6.48
CA ASP A 161 -20.70 24.04 6.78
C ASP A 161 -20.82 22.51 6.95
N ALA A 162 -22.03 22.00 7.19
CA ALA A 162 -22.26 20.57 7.44
C ALA A 162 -21.80 19.65 6.31
N ARG A 163 -21.57 20.17 5.09
CA ARG A 163 -21.21 19.39 3.91
C ARG A 163 -19.91 19.81 3.24
N THR A 164 -19.29 20.89 3.67
CA THR A 164 -18.07 21.42 3.05
C THR A 164 -16.90 21.28 4.02
N LEU A 165 -15.97 20.37 3.68
CA LEU A 165 -14.72 20.18 4.40
C LEU A 165 -13.60 20.85 3.62
N ARG A 166 -12.91 21.81 4.25
CA ARG A 166 -11.71 22.46 3.72
C ARG A 166 -10.46 21.87 4.34
N VAL A 167 -9.50 21.56 3.49
CA VAL A 167 -8.15 21.11 3.89
C VAL A 167 -7.13 22.11 3.36
N GLN A 168 -6.20 22.51 4.23
CA GLN A 168 -5.08 23.38 3.88
C GLN A 168 -3.77 22.59 3.96
N LEU A 169 -2.95 22.70 2.92
CA LEU A 169 -1.67 22.06 2.77
C LEU A 169 -0.53 23.08 2.82
N GLU A 170 0.58 22.74 3.42
CA GLU A 170 1.79 23.59 3.47
C GLU A 170 2.39 23.80 2.07
N GLN A 171 2.28 22.76 1.22
CA GLN A 171 2.72 22.75 -0.17
C GLN A 171 1.77 21.92 -1.04
N PRO A 172 1.81 22.05 -2.38
CA PRO A 172 1.06 21.17 -3.27
C PRO A 172 1.43 19.71 -3.01
N THR A 173 0.40 18.86 -2.84
CA THR A 173 0.59 17.44 -2.54
C THR A 173 -0.33 16.62 -3.42
N PRO A 174 0.08 16.31 -4.67
CA PRO A 174 -0.78 15.66 -5.66
C PRO A 174 -1.33 14.30 -5.23
N TRP A 175 -0.59 13.58 -4.40
CA TRP A 175 -0.99 12.27 -3.87
C TRP A 175 -1.93 12.35 -2.65
N PHE A 176 -2.19 13.55 -2.11
CA PHE A 176 -2.99 13.71 -0.89
C PHE A 176 -4.37 13.06 -0.98
N ILE A 177 -5.05 13.23 -2.11
CA ILE A 177 -6.41 12.67 -2.28
C ILE A 177 -6.38 11.14 -2.24
N SER A 178 -5.38 10.48 -2.82
CA SER A 178 -5.25 9.02 -2.76
C SER A 178 -4.95 8.50 -1.35
N MET A 179 -4.26 9.29 -0.52
CA MET A 179 -4.03 8.97 0.88
C MET A 179 -5.33 8.86 1.69
N LEU A 180 -6.39 9.57 1.28
CA LEU A 180 -7.67 9.60 1.99
C LEU A 180 -8.49 8.30 1.88
N ALA A 181 -8.01 7.31 1.13
CA ALA A 181 -8.58 5.97 1.10
C ALA A 181 -8.09 5.07 2.28
N TRP A 182 -7.09 5.52 3.05
CA TRP A 182 -6.58 4.78 4.20
C TRP A 182 -7.40 5.05 5.47
N PRO A 183 -7.73 4.02 6.29
CA PRO A 183 -8.66 4.12 7.42
C PRO A 183 -8.35 5.23 8.45
N THR A 184 -7.08 5.60 8.68
CA THR A 184 -6.73 6.66 9.63
C THR A 184 -7.38 8.02 9.30
N THR A 185 -7.79 8.21 8.03
CA THR A 185 -8.45 9.44 7.55
C THR A 185 -9.98 9.36 7.58
N PHE A 186 -10.55 8.23 7.98
CA PHE A 186 -11.99 8.05 8.01
C PHE A 186 -12.63 8.80 9.18
N PRO A 187 -13.88 9.26 9.04
CA PRO A 187 -14.58 9.93 10.11
C PRO A 187 -14.92 8.94 11.22
N VAL A 188 -15.04 9.43 12.44
CA VAL A 188 -15.53 8.67 13.59
C VAL A 188 -16.65 9.43 14.29
N PRO A 189 -17.63 8.74 14.90
CA PRO A 189 -18.79 9.38 15.51
C PRO A 189 -18.37 10.12 16.79
N HIS A 190 -18.20 11.43 16.68
CA HIS A 190 -17.68 12.31 17.73
C HIS A 190 -18.37 12.08 19.09
N VAL A 191 -19.69 12.06 19.11
CA VAL A 191 -20.48 11.88 20.34
C VAL A 191 -20.17 10.53 21.00
N VAL A 192 -20.14 9.46 20.22
CA VAL A 192 -19.91 8.09 20.71
C VAL A 192 -18.47 7.92 21.22
N VAL A 193 -17.50 8.44 20.45
CA VAL A 193 -16.09 8.41 20.86
C VAL A 193 -15.87 9.18 22.17
N THR A 194 -16.47 10.36 22.30
CA THR A 194 -16.37 11.17 23.52
C THR A 194 -17.02 10.48 24.72
N GLN A 195 -18.16 9.83 24.52
CA GLN A 195 -18.92 9.16 25.57
C GLN A 195 -18.23 7.90 26.08
N TRP A 196 -17.67 7.08 25.17
CA TRP A 196 -17.20 5.73 25.51
C TRP A 196 -15.67 5.59 25.54
N GLY A 197 -14.92 6.60 25.09
CA GLY A 197 -13.45 6.58 25.06
C GLY A 197 -12.92 5.33 24.34
N GLU A 198 -11.98 4.60 24.91
CA GLU A 198 -11.39 3.40 24.32
C GLU A 198 -12.39 2.25 24.02
N ARG A 199 -13.57 2.28 24.64
CA ARG A 199 -14.60 1.24 24.48
C ARG A 199 -15.59 1.51 23.35
N TRP A 200 -15.46 2.61 22.62
CA TRP A 200 -16.42 3.00 21.59
C TRP A 200 -16.55 2.00 20.43
N THR A 201 -15.52 1.16 20.20
CA THR A 201 -15.54 0.12 19.15
C THR A 201 -16.05 -1.24 19.63
N GLN A 202 -16.51 -1.36 20.87
CA GLN A 202 -17.15 -2.58 21.34
C GLN A 202 -18.51 -2.78 20.65
N PRO A 203 -18.96 -4.03 20.45
CA PRO A 203 -20.18 -4.32 19.69
C PRO A 203 -21.43 -3.56 20.18
N GLU A 204 -21.49 -3.23 21.46
CA GLU A 204 -22.63 -2.54 22.09
C GLU A 204 -22.59 -1.01 21.86
N HIS A 205 -21.46 -0.47 21.42
CA HIS A 205 -21.25 0.97 21.32
C HIS A 205 -20.88 1.46 19.93
N ILE A 206 -20.33 0.58 19.11
CA ILE A 206 -19.80 0.98 17.80
C ILE A 206 -20.89 1.52 16.89
N VAL A 207 -20.66 2.72 16.40
CA VAL A 207 -21.46 3.37 15.36
C VAL A 207 -20.54 3.61 14.17
N SER A 208 -20.99 3.23 12.99
CA SER A 208 -20.19 3.23 11.77
C SER A 208 -20.94 3.86 10.59
N ASN A 209 -20.23 4.20 9.51
CA ASN A 209 -20.80 4.86 8.33
C ASN A 209 -20.55 4.11 7.02
N GLY A 210 -19.90 2.95 7.10
CA GLY A 210 -19.60 2.11 5.94
C GLY A 210 -20.81 1.28 5.46
N ALA A 211 -20.55 0.46 4.45
CA ALA A 211 -21.59 -0.39 3.85
C ALA A 211 -22.10 -1.49 4.81
N PHE A 212 -21.32 -1.80 5.84
CA PHE A 212 -21.67 -2.82 6.84
C PHE A 212 -21.54 -2.25 8.26
N VAL A 213 -22.21 -2.91 9.21
CA VAL A 213 -22.16 -2.62 10.64
C VAL A 213 -21.72 -3.86 11.39
N LEU A 214 -20.99 -3.68 12.49
CA LEU A 214 -20.58 -4.79 13.36
C LEU A 214 -21.82 -5.42 14.00
N ALA A 215 -22.05 -6.70 13.72
CA ALA A 215 -23.17 -7.46 14.28
C ALA A 215 -22.73 -8.39 15.42
N LYS A 216 -21.50 -8.94 15.34
CA LYS A 216 -20.97 -9.87 16.34
C LYS A 216 -19.44 -9.89 16.28
N ARG A 217 -18.81 -9.99 17.45
CA ARG A 217 -17.37 -10.29 17.59
C ARG A 217 -17.20 -11.43 18.59
N ILE A 218 -16.55 -12.50 18.14
CA ILE A 218 -16.10 -13.60 19.01
C ILE A 218 -14.58 -13.60 18.90
N VAL A 219 -13.93 -13.18 19.96
CA VAL A 219 -12.46 -12.99 20.00
C VAL A 219 -11.74 -14.28 19.61
N ASN A 220 -10.75 -14.18 18.73
CA ASN A 220 -9.97 -15.29 18.18
C ASN A 220 -10.79 -16.34 17.39
N GLU A 221 -12.02 -16.04 17.02
CA GLU A 221 -12.86 -16.91 16.21
C GLU A 221 -13.35 -16.20 14.95
N LYS A 222 -14.24 -15.21 15.12
CA LYS A 222 -14.80 -14.47 13.98
C LYS A 222 -15.42 -13.12 14.33
N ILE A 223 -15.44 -12.26 13.33
CA ILE A 223 -16.20 -11.00 13.31
C ILE A 223 -17.27 -11.11 12.23
N VAL A 224 -18.50 -10.72 12.55
CA VAL A 224 -19.64 -10.72 11.62
C VAL A 224 -20.09 -9.28 11.41
N ALA A 225 -20.07 -8.85 10.16
CA ALA A 225 -20.62 -7.56 9.72
C ALA A 225 -21.88 -7.80 8.88
N LYS A 226 -22.93 -7.00 9.09
CA LYS A 226 -24.18 -7.04 8.33
C LYS A 226 -24.38 -5.76 7.55
N GLN A 227 -25.12 -5.83 6.44
CA GLN A 227 -25.44 -4.66 5.61
C GLN A 227 -26.00 -3.52 6.47
N ASN A 228 -25.42 -2.31 6.32
CA ASN A 228 -25.86 -1.12 7.03
C ASN A 228 -27.14 -0.54 6.40
N PRO A 229 -28.27 -0.46 7.14
CA PRO A 229 -29.51 0.09 6.61
C PRO A 229 -29.45 1.60 6.34
N GLN A 230 -28.50 2.31 6.95
CA GLN A 230 -28.31 3.76 6.81
C GLN A 230 -27.24 4.15 5.77
N TYR A 231 -26.56 3.16 5.16
CA TYR A 231 -25.52 3.44 4.19
C TYR A 231 -26.08 4.15 2.95
N TRP A 232 -25.44 5.23 2.53
CA TRP A 232 -25.93 6.09 1.44
C TRP A 232 -26.10 5.35 0.10
N ASN A 233 -25.28 4.32 -0.17
CA ASN A 233 -25.34 3.49 -1.38
C ASN A 233 -25.83 2.06 -1.11
N ARG A 234 -26.70 1.89 -0.14
CA ARG A 234 -27.22 0.58 0.27
C ARG A 234 -27.91 -0.19 -0.86
N SER A 235 -28.62 0.52 -1.75
CA SER A 235 -29.35 -0.11 -2.87
C SER A 235 -28.43 -0.91 -3.80
N GLU A 236 -27.18 -0.47 -3.92
CA GLU A 236 -26.17 -1.04 -4.80
C GLU A 236 -25.29 -2.09 -4.09
N THR A 237 -25.40 -2.24 -2.77
CA THR A 237 -24.67 -3.22 -1.99
C THR A 237 -25.41 -4.55 -1.99
N VAL A 238 -24.86 -5.58 -2.64
CA VAL A 238 -25.51 -6.88 -2.85
C VAL A 238 -25.37 -7.80 -1.65
N LEU A 239 -24.15 -7.93 -1.12
CA LEU A 239 -23.90 -8.75 0.07
C LEU A 239 -24.73 -8.29 1.26
N LYS A 240 -25.25 -9.28 2.01
CA LYS A 240 -26.02 -9.05 3.24
C LYS A 240 -25.19 -9.23 4.50
N GLN A 241 -24.11 -10.01 4.40
CA GLN A 241 -23.24 -10.33 5.52
C GLN A 241 -21.82 -10.62 5.05
N VAL A 242 -20.85 -10.20 5.86
CA VAL A 242 -19.43 -10.58 5.73
C VAL A 242 -19.00 -11.23 7.04
N GLU A 243 -18.33 -12.37 6.95
CA GLU A 243 -17.74 -13.06 8.09
C GLU A 243 -16.22 -13.06 7.93
N TYR A 244 -15.52 -12.45 8.86
CA TYR A 244 -14.07 -12.46 8.96
C TYR A 244 -13.66 -13.53 9.95
N LEU A 245 -13.13 -14.65 9.44
CA LEU A 245 -12.69 -15.77 10.27
C LEU A 245 -11.22 -15.60 10.64
N VAL A 246 -10.87 -15.84 11.90
CA VAL A 246 -9.50 -15.81 12.40
C VAL A 246 -8.88 -17.18 12.19
N VAL A 247 -8.06 -17.33 11.13
CA VAL A 247 -7.34 -18.56 10.81
C VAL A 247 -5.89 -18.21 10.44
N ASP A 248 -5.01 -18.25 11.42
CA ASP A 248 -3.61 -17.82 11.33
C ASP A 248 -2.71 -18.80 10.57
N ASN A 249 -3.03 -20.09 10.60
CA ASN A 249 -2.28 -21.12 9.90
C ASN A 249 -2.77 -21.26 8.44
N ALA A 250 -1.88 -21.05 7.46
CA ALA A 250 -2.22 -21.10 6.04
C ALA A 250 -2.74 -22.47 5.58
N VAL A 251 -2.23 -23.58 6.12
CA VAL A 251 -2.69 -24.94 5.79
C VAL A 251 -4.08 -25.18 6.35
N SER A 252 -4.37 -24.72 7.56
CA SER A 252 -5.71 -24.77 8.16
C SER A 252 -6.71 -23.93 7.35
N GLY A 253 -6.31 -22.72 6.93
CA GLY A 253 -7.10 -21.86 6.05
C GLY A 253 -7.42 -22.55 4.72
N TYR A 254 -6.43 -23.15 4.08
CA TYR A 254 -6.60 -23.92 2.86
C TYR A 254 -7.55 -25.10 3.01
N ASN A 255 -7.44 -25.85 4.11
CA ASN A 255 -8.35 -26.98 4.39
C ASN A 255 -9.79 -26.53 4.60
N ARG A 256 -10.03 -25.44 5.33
CA ARG A 256 -11.36 -24.82 5.49
C ARG A 256 -11.91 -24.29 4.17
N TYR A 257 -11.07 -23.68 3.34
CA TYR A 257 -11.45 -23.26 1.99
C TYR A 257 -11.91 -24.43 1.14
N ARG A 258 -11.18 -25.55 1.16
CA ARG A 258 -11.58 -26.78 0.44
C ARG A 258 -12.88 -27.38 0.97
N ALA A 259 -13.12 -27.26 2.27
CA ALA A 259 -14.37 -27.72 2.90
C ALA A 259 -15.58 -26.82 2.61
N GLY A 260 -15.37 -25.61 2.04
CA GLY A 260 -16.45 -24.64 1.78
C GLY A 260 -16.77 -23.72 2.96
N ASP A 261 -15.94 -23.73 4.02
CA ASP A 261 -16.08 -22.84 5.17
C ASP A 261 -15.55 -21.42 4.92
N LEU A 262 -14.75 -21.25 3.87
CA LEU A 262 -14.16 -19.98 3.45
C LEU A 262 -14.35 -19.76 1.95
N ASP A 263 -14.65 -18.53 1.57
CA ASP A 263 -14.76 -18.11 0.17
C ASP A 263 -13.44 -17.49 -0.34
N LEU A 264 -12.61 -16.95 0.58
CA LEU A 264 -11.29 -16.42 0.30
C LEU A 264 -10.28 -16.84 1.38
N THR A 265 -9.09 -17.28 0.94
CA THR A 265 -7.97 -17.60 1.84
C THR A 265 -6.60 -17.39 1.18
N TRP A 266 -5.56 -17.43 1.99
CA TRP A 266 -4.17 -17.37 1.56
C TRP A 266 -3.64 -18.75 1.16
N VAL A 267 -2.69 -18.77 0.24
CA VAL A 267 -2.10 -20.01 -0.27
C VAL A 267 -0.90 -20.42 0.58
N PRO A 268 -0.85 -21.66 1.09
CA PRO A 268 0.36 -22.18 1.73
C PRO A 268 1.54 -22.21 0.73
N ALA A 269 2.69 -21.69 1.13
CA ALA A 269 3.84 -21.50 0.24
C ALA A 269 4.36 -22.81 -0.40
N ASP A 270 4.30 -23.90 0.33
CA ASP A 270 4.72 -25.23 -0.11
C ASP A 270 3.71 -25.89 -1.08
N GLN A 271 2.47 -25.43 -1.11
CA GLN A 271 1.41 -25.99 -1.95
C GLN A 271 1.11 -25.17 -3.22
N ILE A 272 1.78 -24.04 -3.44
CA ILE A 272 1.53 -23.13 -4.56
C ILE A 272 1.54 -23.88 -5.91
N LYS A 273 2.54 -24.74 -6.16
CA LYS A 273 2.66 -25.46 -7.43
C LYS A 273 1.53 -26.46 -7.67
N ASP A 274 1.14 -27.17 -6.62
CA ASP A 274 0.03 -28.13 -6.68
C ASP A 274 -1.31 -27.41 -6.91
N ILE A 275 -1.54 -26.32 -6.19
CA ILE A 275 -2.73 -25.48 -6.32
C ILE A 275 -2.80 -24.87 -7.72
N GLN A 276 -1.69 -24.37 -8.27
CA GLN A 276 -1.64 -23.79 -9.62
C GLN A 276 -2.03 -24.81 -10.70
N GLN A 277 -1.73 -26.09 -10.48
CA GLN A 277 -2.12 -27.15 -11.42
C GLN A 277 -3.58 -27.61 -11.23
N LYS A 278 -4.03 -27.73 -9.96
CA LYS A 278 -5.33 -28.33 -9.65
C LYS A 278 -6.48 -27.31 -9.58
N MET A 279 -6.18 -26.05 -9.23
CA MET A 279 -7.17 -25.00 -8.99
C MET A 279 -6.82 -23.68 -9.70
N PRO A 280 -6.44 -23.70 -11.01
CA PRO A 280 -5.95 -22.52 -11.71
C PRO A 280 -6.97 -21.37 -11.77
N ASN A 281 -8.27 -21.69 -11.80
CA ASN A 281 -9.35 -20.71 -11.87
C ASN A 281 -9.71 -20.09 -10.49
N GLU A 282 -9.21 -20.66 -9.41
CA GLU A 282 -9.42 -20.18 -8.05
C GLU A 282 -8.17 -19.43 -7.52
N LEU A 283 -7.01 -19.64 -8.18
CA LEU A 283 -5.74 -19.04 -7.78
C LEU A 283 -5.60 -17.63 -8.36
N HIS A 284 -5.53 -16.64 -7.50
CA HIS A 284 -5.28 -15.25 -7.85
C HIS A 284 -3.88 -14.83 -7.42
N ILE A 285 -3.09 -14.36 -8.39
CA ILE A 285 -1.78 -13.75 -8.17
C ILE A 285 -1.98 -12.25 -8.44
N ILE A 286 -2.03 -11.47 -7.37
CA ILE A 286 -2.36 -10.05 -7.43
C ILE A 286 -1.06 -9.26 -7.33
N PRO A 287 -0.68 -8.48 -8.34
CA PRO A 287 0.45 -7.56 -8.26
C PRO A 287 0.25 -6.58 -7.10
N ARG A 288 1.30 -6.39 -6.29
CA ARG A 288 1.25 -5.51 -5.13
C ARG A 288 2.22 -4.34 -5.30
N LEU A 289 1.90 -3.21 -4.70
CA LEU A 289 2.82 -2.08 -4.58
C LEU A 289 3.85 -2.36 -3.48
N ASN A 290 4.69 -3.36 -3.71
CA ASN A 290 5.73 -3.77 -2.79
C ASN A 290 6.99 -4.13 -3.56
N THR A 291 8.14 -3.66 -3.08
CA THR A 291 9.46 -4.00 -3.62
C THR A 291 10.34 -4.58 -2.53
N GLU A 292 10.88 -5.75 -2.77
CA GLU A 292 11.91 -6.38 -1.97
C GLU A 292 13.28 -5.99 -2.50
N TYR A 293 14.14 -5.46 -1.63
CA TYR A 293 15.45 -4.96 -2.01
C TYR A 293 16.48 -5.08 -0.87
N TYR A 294 17.75 -4.86 -1.19
CA TYR A 294 18.83 -4.81 -0.21
C TYR A 294 19.46 -3.42 -0.19
N ASN A 295 19.65 -2.85 1.02
CA ASN A 295 20.31 -1.56 1.24
C ASN A 295 21.78 -1.75 1.48
N PHE A 296 22.61 -1.01 0.78
CA PHE A 296 24.00 -0.80 1.16
C PHE A 296 24.11 0.26 2.26
N ASN A 297 24.95 0.01 3.26
CA ASN A 297 25.40 1.10 4.14
C ASN A 297 26.50 1.89 3.41
N THR A 298 26.13 3.01 2.81
CA THR A 298 26.99 3.78 1.93
C THR A 298 28.06 4.59 2.66
N THR A 299 28.02 4.57 4.01
CA THR A 299 29.03 5.26 4.85
C THR A 299 30.16 4.35 5.30
N ARG A 300 30.10 3.06 4.94
CA ARG A 300 31.08 2.06 5.36
C ARG A 300 31.77 1.37 4.18
N PRO A 301 33.12 1.21 4.19
CA PRO A 301 33.78 0.35 3.23
C PRO A 301 33.25 -1.08 3.29
N PRO A 302 33.12 -1.79 2.16
CA PRO A 302 33.49 -1.36 0.80
C PRO A 302 32.36 -0.63 0.06
N PHE A 303 31.23 -0.33 0.71
CA PHE A 303 30.02 0.17 0.07
C PHE A 303 29.93 1.70 0.01
N ASP A 304 30.91 2.42 0.49
CA ASP A 304 31.16 3.83 0.20
C ASP A 304 31.59 4.04 -1.28
N ASP A 305 32.17 3.02 -1.92
CA ASP A 305 32.52 3.04 -3.34
C ASP A 305 31.35 2.60 -4.24
N VAL A 306 30.88 3.51 -5.10
CA VAL A 306 29.79 3.24 -6.05
C VAL A 306 30.12 2.11 -7.04
N ARG A 307 31.41 1.90 -7.39
CA ARG A 307 31.83 0.85 -8.31
C ARG A 307 31.55 -0.54 -7.73
N VAL A 308 31.79 -0.70 -6.42
CA VAL A 308 31.50 -1.96 -5.69
C VAL A 308 30.00 -2.21 -5.66
N ARG A 309 29.19 -1.19 -5.32
CA ARG A 309 27.72 -1.33 -5.28
C ARG A 309 27.16 -1.71 -6.65
N ARG A 310 27.61 -1.02 -7.71
CA ARG A 310 27.21 -1.32 -9.10
C ARG A 310 27.61 -2.71 -9.54
N ALA A 311 28.80 -3.20 -9.18
CA ALA A 311 29.24 -4.54 -9.53
C ALA A 311 28.31 -5.61 -8.94
N LEU A 312 27.91 -5.46 -7.67
CA LEU A 312 26.96 -6.37 -7.04
C LEU A 312 25.56 -6.25 -7.65
N TYR A 313 25.08 -5.02 -7.90
CA TYR A 313 23.78 -4.75 -8.52
C TYR A 313 23.65 -5.41 -9.92
N LEU A 314 24.66 -5.27 -10.78
CA LEU A 314 24.67 -5.79 -12.15
C LEU A 314 24.66 -7.32 -12.23
N THR A 315 25.26 -7.99 -11.23
CA THR A 315 25.45 -9.45 -11.25
C THR A 315 24.34 -10.26 -10.60
N VAL A 316 23.28 -9.61 -10.09
CA VAL A 316 22.11 -10.33 -9.60
C VAL A 316 21.31 -10.89 -10.78
N ASP A 317 21.15 -12.21 -10.79
CA ASP A 317 20.21 -12.93 -11.64
C ASP A 317 18.84 -12.97 -10.94
N ARG A 318 18.05 -11.93 -11.21
CA ARG A 318 16.75 -11.71 -10.59
C ARG A 318 15.72 -12.74 -11.04
N ASP A 319 15.79 -13.18 -12.31
CA ASP A 319 14.92 -14.21 -12.87
C ASP A 319 15.08 -15.55 -12.16
N LEU A 320 16.33 -15.94 -11.90
CA LEU A 320 16.62 -17.16 -11.14
C LEU A 320 16.05 -17.07 -9.73
N ILE A 321 16.22 -15.93 -9.04
CA ILE A 321 15.70 -15.75 -7.68
C ILE A 321 14.18 -15.77 -7.69
N ALA A 322 13.54 -14.93 -8.51
CA ALA A 322 12.10 -14.74 -8.51
C ALA A 322 11.34 -15.99 -8.95
N HIS A 323 11.78 -16.65 -10.04
CA HIS A 323 11.03 -17.74 -10.65
C HIS A 323 11.48 -19.13 -10.21
N LYS A 324 12.80 -19.34 -9.96
CA LYS A 324 13.32 -20.70 -9.65
C LYS A 324 13.48 -20.94 -8.16
N VAL A 325 13.96 -19.93 -7.41
CA VAL A 325 14.20 -20.07 -5.96
C VAL A 325 12.90 -19.84 -5.18
N LEU A 326 12.17 -18.75 -5.49
CA LEU A 326 11.00 -18.32 -4.72
C LEU A 326 9.66 -18.72 -5.36
N GLY A 327 9.59 -18.76 -6.70
CA GLY A 327 8.38 -19.01 -7.49
C GLY A 327 7.33 -17.89 -7.43
N LEU A 328 6.62 -17.69 -8.54
CA LEU A 328 5.50 -16.74 -8.67
C LEU A 328 5.78 -15.28 -8.23
N ARG A 329 7.02 -14.81 -8.40
CA ARG A 329 7.39 -13.41 -8.16
C ARG A 329 7.87 -12.78 -9.44
N GLU A 330 7.69 -11.44 -9.54
CA GLU A 330 8.19 -10.67 -10.68
C GLU A 330 9.59 -10.12 -10.35
N PRO A 331 10.60 -10.29 -11.22
CA PRO A 331 11.93 -9.72 -11.03
C PRO A 331 11.87 -8.20 -10.94
N ALA A 332 12.51 -7.59 -9.94
CA ALA A 332 12.55 -6.14 -9.76
C ALA A 332 13.90 -5.57 -10.20
N SER A 333 13.88 -4.68 -11.17
CA SER A 333 15.04 -3.89 -11.61
C SER A 333 15.01 -2.44 -11.14
N THR A 334 13.90 -1.99 -10.55
CA THR A 334 13.66 -0.62 -10.08
C THR A 334 13.04 -0.65 -8.70
N LEU A 335 13.17 0.45 -7.94
CA LEU A 335 12.55 0.57 -6.62
C LEU A 335 11.03 0.72 -6.76
N THR A 336 10.58 1.55 -7.69
CA THR A 336 9.14 1.76 -7.94
C THR A 336 8.60 0.61 -8.80
N PRO A 337 7.60 -0.16 -8.32
CA PRO A 337 7.03 -1.28 -9.07
C PRO A 337 6.19 -0.79 -10.27
N PRO A 338 6.05 -1.61 -11.33
CA PRO A 338 5.36 -1.24 -12.56
C PRO A 338 3.84 -1.07 -12.40
N GLN A 339 3.28 -1.46 -11.25
CA GLN A 339 1.85 -1.32 -10.92
C GLN A 339 1.49 0.07 -10.37
N VAL A 340 2.48 0.94 -10.13
CA VAL A 340 2.20 2.32 -9.72
C VAL A 340 1.46 3.04 -10.85
N ALA A 341 0.32 3.67 -10.50
CA ALA A 341 -0.58 4.29 -11.45
C ALA A 341 0.12 5.36 -12.29
N ASP A 342 -0.11 5.31 -13.60
CA ASP A 342 0.34 6.29 -14.59
C ASP A 342 1.88 6.53 -14.61
N PHE A 343 2.67 5.61 -14.03
CA PHE A 343 4.12 5.69 -13.99
C PHE A 343 4.79 4.46 -14.62
N LYS A 344 5.83 4.71 -15.38
CA LYS A 344 6.69 3.66 -15.94
C LYS A 344 8.12 3.87 -15.48
N SER A 345 8.57 3.02 -14.58
CA SER A 345 9.94 3.05 -14.08
C SER A 345 10.95 2.78 -15.19
N PRO A 346 11.97 3.63 -15.36
CA PRO A 346 13.03 3.40 -16.33
C PRO A 346 13.97 2.31 -15.86
N VAL A 347 14.22 1.34 -16.72
CA VAL A 347 15.22 0.28 -16.50
C VAL A 347 16.54 0.69 -17.14
N LEU A 348 17.66 0.42 -16.47
CA LEU A 348 19.00 0.66 -17.05
C LEU A 348 19.23 -0.25 -18.24
N ASP A 349 19.76 0.32 -19.34
CA ASP A 349 20.15 -0.45 -20.53
C ASP A 349 21.15 -1.58 -20.22
N GLU A 350 22.03 -1.35 -19.23
CA GLU A 350 22.99 -2.36 -18.74
C GLU A 350 22.31 -3.62 -18.18
N LEU A 351 21.07 -3.56 -17.72
CA LEU A 351 20.31 -4.74 -17.28
C LEU A 351 19.66 -5.51 -18.44
N ASN A 352 19.52 -4.88 -19.59
CA ASN A 352 18.96 -5.50 -20.79
C ASN A 352 19.96 -6.39 -21.54
N VAL A 353 21.25 -6.34 -21.15
CA VAL A 353 22.26 -7.23 -21.74
C VAL A 353 22.38 -8.55 -20.97
N PRO A 354 22.83 -9.65 -21.63
CA PRO A 354 22.99 -10.95 -20.99
C PRO A 354 23.86 -10.90 -19.72
N LEU A 355 23.52 -11.72 -18.73
CA LEU A 355 24.25 -11.78 -17.44
C LEU A 355 25.78 -11.93 -17.63
N ALA A 356 26.22 -12.74 -18.59
CA ALA A 356 27.65 -12.93 -18.87
C ALA A 356 28.38 -11.61 -19.20
N GLN A 357 27.74 -10.72 -19.96
CA GLN A 357 28.31 -9.40 -20.28
C GLN A 357 28.28 -8.48 -19.06
N ARG A 358 27.23 -8.51 -18.25
CA ARG A 358 27.14 -7.76 -17.00
C ARG A 358 28.25 -8.18 -16.01
N VAL A 359 28.59 -9.47 -15.97
CA VAL A 359 29.68 -10.00 -15.15
C VAL A 359 31.03 -9.43 -15.58
N VAL A 360 31.28 -9.28 -16.89
CA VAL A 360 32.52 -8.68 -17.39
C VAL A 360 32.64 -7.22 -16.93
N LEU A 361 31.56 -6.45 -17.07
CA LEU A 361 31.51 -5.05 -16.58
C LEU A 361 31.75 -4.99 -15.07
N ALA A 362 31.06 -5.84 -14.30
CA ALA A 362 31.18 -5.89 -12.85
C ALA A 362 32.59 -6.24 -12.37
N LYS A 363 33.27 -7.22 -12.99
CA LYS A 363 34.66 -7.54 -12.70
C LYS A 363 35.59 -6.37 -12.99
N GLY A 364 35.37 -5.64 -14.10
CA GLY A 364 36.10 -4.41 -14.40
C GLY A 364 35.94 -3.33 -13.33
N LEU A 365 34.72 -3.12 -12.83
CA LEU A 365 34.43 -2.17 -11.73
C LEU A 365 35.12 -2.58 -10.43
N LEU A 366 35.08 -3.89 -10.07
CA LEU A 366 35.74 -4.40 -8.86
C LEU A 366 37.26 -4.24 -8.96
N HIS A 367 37.85 -4.57 -10.10
CA HIS A 367 39.29 -4.41 -10.32
C HIS A 367 39.73 -2.93 -10.18
N GLN A 368 38.96 -1.99 -10.74
CA GLN A 368 39.19 -0.56 -10.55
C GLN A 368 39.06 -0.10 -9.09
N ALA A 369 38.23 -0.82 -8.29
CA ALA A 369 38.07 -0.57 -6.86
C ALA A 369 39.09 -1.32 -5.98
N GLY A 370 40.02 -2.09 -6.57
CA GLY A 370 41.08 -2.79 -5.86
C GLY A 370 40.73 -4.23 -5.41
N TYR A 371 39.69 -4.81 -6.01
CA TYR A 371 39.25 -6.18 -5.69
C TYR A 371 39.50 -7.12 -6.88
N ASP A 372 40.16 -8.23 -6.62
CA ASP A 372 40.50 -9.29 -7.58
C ASP A 372 40.55 -10.67 -6.89
N GLU A 373 41.10 -11.68 -7.55
CA GLU A 373 41.22 -13.03 -6.99
C GLU A 373 42.18 -13.12 -5.78
N GLN A 374 43.18 -12.21 -5.72
CA GLN A 374 44.14 -12.16 -4.61
C GLN A 374 43.61 -11.33 -3.44
N HIS A 375 42.76 -10.33 -3.75
CA HIS A 375 42.11 -9.44 -2.81
C HIS A 375 40.60 -9.49 -2.97
N PRO A 376 39.95 -10.62 -2.59
CA PRO A 376 38.53 -10.81 -2.82
C PRO A 376 37.67 -9.86 -1.99
N LEU A 377 36.58 -9.38 -2.58
CA LEU A 377 35.57 -8.59 -1.89
C LEU A 377 34.95 -9.40 -0.74
N LYS A 378 34.98 -8.84 0.49
CA LYS A 378 34.43 -9.48 1.70
C LYS A 378 33.40 -8.55 2.34
N PHE A 379 32.21 -9.09 2.66
CA PHE A 379 31.17 -8.33 3.35
C PHE A 379 30.13 -9.24 4.02
N GLU A 380 29.34 -8.63 4.88
CA GLU A 380 28.22 -9.27 5.56
C GLU A 380 26.90 -8.91 4.87
N LEU A 381 26.03 -9.91 4.66
CA LEU A 381 24.65 -9.75 4.24
C LEU A 381 23.73 -10.07 5.42
N PHE A 382 22.95 -9.09 5.83
CA PHE A 382 22.11 -9.11 7.01
C PHE A 382 20.62 -9.17 6.65
N TYR A 383 19.87 -10.09 7.27
CA TYR A 383 18.43 -10.26 7.03
C TYR A 383 17.71 -10.70 8.31
N ASN A 384 16.38 -10.51 8.38
CA ASN A 384 15.57 -11.03 9.47
C ASN A 384 15.18 -12.49 9.21
N LYS A 385 15.03 -13.27 10.28
CA LYS A 385 14.60 -14.67 10.23
C LYS A 385 13.26 -14.82 9.53
N TYR A 386 13.27 -15.40 8.35
CA TYR A 386 12.12 -15.81 7.57
C TYR A 386 12.63 -16.65 6.39
N ASP A 387 11.96 -17.77 6.09
CA ASP A 387 12.40 -18.74 5.07
C ASP A 387 12.71 -18.11 3.71
N LEU A 388 11.86 -17.20 3.23
CA LEU A 388 12.05 -16.58 1.92
C LEU A 388 13.26 -15.64 1.93
N HIS A 389 13.52 -14.95 3.03
CA HIS A 389 14.69 -14.06 3.16
C HIS A 389 15.99 -14.86 3.22
N GLU A 390 16.00 -16.00 3.92
CA GLU A 390 17.13 -16.91 3.97
C GLU A 390 17.44 -17.48 2.58
N LYS A 391 16.43 -17.99 1.87
CA LYS A 391 16.60 -18.51 0.50
C LYS A 391 17.14 -17.43 -0.45
N THR A 392 16.66 -16.19 -0.33
CA THR A 392 17.14 -15.07 -1.13
C THR A 392 18.60 -14.74 -0.80
N ALA A 393 18.95 -14.66 0.49
CA ALA A 393 20.31 -14.37 0.95
C ALA A 393 21.31 -15.43 0.50
N ILE A 394 20.95 -16.72 0.60
CA ILE A 394 21.77 -17.85 0.11
C ILE A 394 21.96 -17.75 -1.41
N ALA A 395 20.90 -17.46 -2.18
CA ALA A 395 20.99 -17.33 -3.63
C ALA A 395 21.91 -16.18 -4.04
N LEU A 396 21.77 -15.00 -3.43
CA LEU A 396 22.64 -13.84 -3.68
C LEU A 396 24.10 -14.13 -3.34
N SER A 397 24.37 -14.66 -2.14
CA SER A 397 25.71 -15.03 -1.70
C SER A 397 26.36 -16.03 -2.66
N SER A 398 25.63 -17.05 -3.09
CA SER A 398 26.10 -18.07 -4.02
C SER A 398 26.41 -17.49 -5.41
N GLN A 399 25.55 -16.58 -5.93
CA GLN A 399 25.79 -15.90 -7.19
C GLN A 399 27.05 -15.04 -7.14
N TRP A 400 27.21 -14.17 -6.13
CA TRP A 400 28.37 -13.30 -6.01
C TRP A 400 29.66 -14.08 -5.78
N LYS A 401 29.62 -15.19 -5.02
CA LYS A 401 30.77 -16.09 -4.89
C LYS A 401 31.16 -16.68 -6.24
N LYS A 402 30.19 -17.23 -6.98
CA LYS A 402 30.42 -17.89 -8.27
C LYS A 402 30.87 -16.92 -9.37
N LEU A 403 30.25 -15.74 -9.45
CA LEU A 403 30.44 -14.80 -10.56
C LEU A 403 31.59 -13.83 -10.34
N LEU A 404 31.81 -13.41 -9.08
CA LEU A 404 32.76 -12.35 -8.73
C LEU A 404 33.87 -12.80 -7.76
N GLY A 405 33.83 -14.03 -7.25
CA GLY A 405 34.76 -14.48 -6.21
C GLY A 405 34.53 -13.86 -4.82
N ALA A 406 33.40 -13.17 -4.62
CA ALA A 406 33.10 -12.50 -3.35
C ALA A 406 32.91 -13.49 -2.19
N GLN A 407 33.35 -13.10 -0.99
CA GLN A 407 33.19 -13.85 0.25
C GLN A 407 32.09 -13.17 1.10
N VAL A 408 30.89 -13.77 1.14
CA VAL A 408 29.73 -13.20 1.80
C VAL A 408 29.42 -13.99 3.08
N THR A 409 29.42 -13.31 4.21
CA THR A 409 28.97 -13.87 5.49
C THR A 409 27.48 -13.56 5.68
N LEU A 410 26.69 -14.56 6.03
CA LEU A 410 25.25 -14.38 6.29
C LEU A 410 25.00 -14.18 7.78
N ARG A 411 24.29 -13.10 8.13
CA ARG A 411 23.81 -12.82 9.50
C ARG A 411 22.31 -12.68 9.51
N ASN A 412 21.63 -13.31 10.48
CA ASN A 412 20.20 -13.13 10.68
C ASN A 412 19.87 -12.83 12.14
N MET A 413 18.73 -12.17 12.35
CA MET A 413 18.17 -11.87 13.67
C MET A 413 16.65 -11.97 13.65
N GLU A 414 16.04 -12.09 14.83
CA GLU A 414 14.61 -11.91 15.02
C GLU A 414 14.17 -10.49 14.61
N TRP A 415 12.93 -10.35 14.19
CA TRP A 415 12.43 -9.13 13.54
C TRP A 415 12.72 -7.84 14.32
N LYS A 416 12.35 -7.80 15.61
CA LYS A 416 12.56 -6.60 16.43
C LYS A 416 14.03 -6.22 16.54
N THR A 417 14.87 -7.20 16.90
CA THR A 417 16.34 -6.99 17.03
C THR A 417 16.96 -6.58 15.68
N TYR A 418 16.45 -7.16 14.59
CA TYR A 418 16.86 -6.79 13.24
C TYR A 418 16.56 -5.32 12.91
N LEU A 419 15.36 -4.83 13.23
CA LEU A 419 14.99 -3.43 13.02
C LEU A 419 15.86 -2.47 13.83
N ASP A 420 16.12 -2.80 15.10
CA ASP A 420 16.96 -1.97 15.98
C ASP A 420 18.40 -1.89 15.47
N ALA A 421 18.99 -3.02 15.06
CA ALA A 421 20.32 -3.07 14.46
C ALA A 421 20.41 -2.26 13.15
N ARG A 422 19.39 -2.37 12.28
CA ARG A 422 19.32 -1.57 11.05
C ARG A 422 19.28 -0.07 11.32
N ARG A 423 18.40 0.37 12.24
CA ARG A 423 18.29 1.79 12.64
C ARG A 423 19.59 2.31 13.24
N ALA A 424 20.32 1.48 13.95
CA ALA A 424 21.64 1.79 14.49
C ALA A 424 22.76 1.80 13.43
N GLY A 425 22.47 1.46 12.16
CA GLY A 425 23.46 1.32 11.09
C GLY A 425 24.45 0.17 11.30
N ASP A 426 24.09 -0.84 12.12
CA ASP A 426 24.90 -2.04 12.37
C ASP A 426 24.68 -3.09 11.30
N PHE A 427 25.08 -2.74 10.06
CA PHE A 427 25.08 -3.64 8.91
C PHE A 427 26.01 -3.11 7.82
N MET A 428 26.39 -4.00 6.89
CA MET A 428 27.07 -3.66 5.64
C MET A 428 26.06 -3.66 4.46
N LEU A 429 25.35 -4.75 4.25
CA LEU A 429 24.29 -4.92 3.28
C LEU A 429 23.08 -5.53 3.99
N SER A 430 21.93 -4.86 4.02
CA SER A 430 20.74 -5.32 4.74
C SER A 430 19.51 -5.49 3.86
N ARG A 431 18.72 -6.50 4.12
CA ARG A 431 17.42 -6.74 3.47
C ARG A 431 16.41 -5.64 3.84
N GLN A 432 15.57 -5.24 2.91
CA GLN A 432 14.40 -4.40 3.17
C GLN A 432 13.27 -4.72 2.18
N SER A 433 12.04 -4.43 2.58
CA SER A 433 10.92 -4.30 1.66
C SER A 433 10.18 -3.01 1.96
N TRP A 434 9.52 -2.48 0.96
CA TRP A 434 8.66 -1.32 1.10
C TRP A 434 7.30 -1.59 0.50
N ASP A 435 6.26 -1.37 1.29
CA ASP A 435 4.86 -1.39 0.87
C ASP A 435 4.38 0.05 0.68
N ALA A 436 3.76 0.33 -0.46
CA ALA A 436 3.21 1.66 -0.72
C ALA A 436 2.05 1.97 0.22
N THR A 437 2.07 3.16 0.80
CA THR A 437 0.95 3.69 1.59
C THR A 437 -0.08 4.42 0.72
N TYR A 438 0.30 4.79 -0.51
CA TYR A 438 -0.57 5.38 -1.54
C TYR A 438 -0.01 5.05 -2.93
N ASN A 439 -0.86 5.09 -3.97
CA ASN A 439 -0.48 4.67 -5.33
C ASN A 439 0.14 5.81 -6.13
N GLU A 440 1.40 6.12 -5.83
CA GLU A 440 2.19 7.16 -6.52
C GLU A 440 3.70 6.91 -6.30
N PRO A 441 4.60 7.27 -7.25
CA PRO A 441 6.04 6.96 -7.14
C PRO A 441 6.72 7.47 -5.88
N SER A 442 6.30 8.64 -5.37
CA SER A 442 6.94 9.26 -4.20
C SER A 442 6.90 8.39 -2.95
N THR A 443 5.91 7.50 -2.80
CA THR A 443 5.86 6.57 -1.64
C THR A 443 7.09 5.66 -1.57
N PHE A 444 7.68 5.34 -2.72
CA PHE A 444 8.92 4.58 -2.84
C PHE A 444 10.14 5.49 -2.81
N LEU A 445 10.15 6.49 -3.68
CA LEU A 445 11.32 7.35 -3.89
C LEU A 445 11.69 8.14 -2.63
N ASN A 446 10.71 8.65 -1.87
CA ASN A 446 10.98 9.41 -0.66
C ASN A 446 11.68 8.58 0.45
N THR A 447 11.65 7.25 0.36
CA THR A 447 12.38 6.39 1.32
C THR A 447 13.89 6.55 1.23
N LEU A 448 14.42 7.01 0.10
CA LEU A 448 15.86 7.19 -0.14
C LEU A 448 16.30 8.66 -0.11
N GLN A 449 15.42 9.62 0.19
CA GLN A 449 15.87 11.00 0.44
C GLN A 449 16.89 11.05 1.56
N SER A 450 17.88 11.94 1.47
CA SER A 450 18.95 12.05 2.47
C SER A 450 18.44 12.35 3.88
N THR A 451 17.27 12.98 4.00
CA THR A 451 16.61 13.35 5.26
C THR A 451 15.60 12.30 5.74
N SER A 452 15.35 11.25 4.97
CA SER A 452 14.35 10.21 5.31
C SER A 452 14.88 9.27 6.39
N VAL A 453 14.06 9.00 7.39
CA VAL A 453 14.36 7.98 8.43
C VAL A 453 14.39 6.56 7.87
N GLU A 454 13.78 6.33 6.70
CA GLU A 454 13.78 5.05 6.00
C GLU A 454 15.07 4.82 5.20
N ASN A 455 15.86 5.86 4.99
CA ASN A 455 17.16 5.78 4.32
C ASN A 455 18.24 5.24 5.27
N VAL A 456 18.04 4.03 5.76
CA VAL A 456 18.94 3.36 6.72
C VAL A 456 20.35 3.11 6.18
N GLY A 457 20.52 3.14 4.86
CA GLY A 457 21.81 3.05 4.17
C GLY A 457 22.60 4.34 4.14
N HIS A 458 22.01 5.44 4.62
CA HIS A 458 22.59 6.78 4.69
C HIS A 458 23.10 7.29 3.33
N TRP A 459 22.46 6.88 2.24
CA TRP A 459 22.81 7.40 0.92
C TRP A 459 22.48 8.88 0.84
N ASN A 460 23.44 9.67 0.40
CA ASN A 460 23.32 11.12 0.25
C ASN A 460 23.64 11.51 -1.20
N ASP A 461 22.63 12.02 -1.91
CA ASP A 461 22.76 12.46 -3.30
C ASP A 461 21.93 13.74 -3.50
N ALA A 462 22.61 14.88 -3.57
CA ALA A 462 21.98 16.19 -3.67
C ALA A 462 21.15 16.36 -4.96
N GLU A 463 21.52 15.70 -6.05
CA GLU A 463 20.75 15.72 -7.30
C GLU A 463 19.46 14.93 -7.17
N TYR A 464 19.49 13.77 -6.50
CA TYR A 464 18.30 13.00 -6.17
C TYR A 464 17.31 13.80 -5.33
N ASP A 465 17.78 14.38 -4.24
CA ASP A 465 16.94 15.21 -3.37
C ASP A 465 16.34 16.41 -4.11
N ARG A 466 17.13 17.03 -4.99
CA ARG A 466 16.68 18.15 -5.82
C ARG A 466 15.55 17.73 -6.77
N LEU A 467 15.67 16.56 -7.41
CA LEU A 467 14.65 16.03 -8.32
C LEU A 467 13.34 15.79 -7.60
N LEU A 468 13.38 15.16 -6.42
CA LEU A 468 12.17 14.90 -5.63
C LEU A 468 11.54 16.21 -5.14
N LYS A 469 12.35 17.15 -4.66
CA LYS A 469 11.86 18.47 -4.25
C LYS A 469 11.22 19.24 -5.40
N GLN A 470 11.72 19.11 -6.62
CA GLN A 470 11.08 19.69 -7.80
C GLN A 470 9.76 18.99 -8.12
N ALA A 471 9.72 17.64 -8.04
CA ALA A 471 8.51 16.87 -8.31
C ALA A 471 7.36 17.25 -7.37
N GLU A 472 7.63 17.50 -6.08
CA GLU A 472 6.65 17.96 -5.10
C GLU A 472 5.96 19.27 -5.52
N ASN A 473 6.66 20.15 -6.22
CA ASN A 473 6.16 21.47 -6.62
C ASN A 473 5.53 21.51 -8.02
N VAL A 474 5.47 20.36 -8.72
CA VAL A 474 4.89 20.26 -10.06
C VAL A 474 3.49 19.68 -9.98
N SER A 475 2.47 20.46 -10.33
CA SER A 475 1.06 20.03 -10.37
C SER A 475 0.74 19.14 -11.59
N ASP A 476 1.43 19.35 -12.72
CA ASP A 476 1.26 18.51 -13.93
C ASP A 476 1.82 17.10 -13.68
N PRO A 477 0.97 16.04 -13.68
CA PRO A 477 1.41 14.67 -13.42
C PRO A 477 2.40 14.14 -14.46
N VAL A 478 2.34 14.59 -15.71
CA VAL A 478 3.28 14.16 -16.77
C VAL A 478 4.67 14.70 -16.47
N MET A 479 4.79 15.99 -16.19
CA MET A 479 6.07 16.61 -15.85
C MET A 479 6.63 16.07 -14.52
N ARG A 480 5.77 15.80 -13.55
CA ARG A 480 6.17 15.17 -12.28
C ARG A 480 6.74 13.78 -12.51
N ASN A 481 6.11 12.96 -13.34
CA ASN A 481 6.59 11.62 -13.69
C ASN A 481 7.93 11.63 -14.42
N VAL A 482 8.24 12.69 -15.19
CA VAL A 482 9.58 12.87 -15.79
C VAL A 482 10.64 13.04 -14.69
N LEU A 483 10.35 13.84 -13.66
CA LEU A 483 11.27 14.05 -12.54
C LEU A 483 11.47 12.76 -11.71
N TYR A 484 10.40 12.02 -11.45
CA TYR A 484 10.49 10.71 -10.78
C TYR A 484 11.28 9.69 -11.61
N SER A 485 11.11 9.70 -12.93
CA SER A 485 11.91 8.83 -13.81
C SER A 485 13.40 9.18 -13.75
N GLN A 486 13.76 10.46 -13.69
CA GLN A 486 15.13 10.89 -13.50
C GLN A 486 15.69 10.47 -12.13
N ALA A 487 14.86 10.55 -11.07
CA ALA A 487 15.23 10.09 -9.73
C ALA A 487 15.47 8.57 -9.72
N GLU A 488 14.62 7.77 -10.36
CA GLU A 488 14.78 6.31 -10.48
C GLU A 488 16.08 5.95 -11.26
N VAL A 489 16.36 6.67 -12.36
CA VAL A 489 17.64 6.52 -13.08
C VAL A 489 18.83 6.80 -12.16
N ARG A 490 18.72 7.82 -11.30
CA ARG A 490 19.79 8.15 -10.36
C ARG A 490 20.04 7.05 -9.32
N ILE A 491 18.96 6.45 -8.76
CA ILE A 491 19.06 5.26 -7.89
C ILE A 491 19.83 4.14 -8.62
N ASN A 492 19.42 3.84 -9.84
CA ASN A 492 20.01 2.74 -10.61
C ASN A 492 21.48 2.99 -10.94
N GLN A 493 21.87 4.24 -11.24
CA GLN A 493 23.27 4.62 -11.54
C GLN A 493 24.16 4.59 -10.30
N GLN A 494 23.66 5.03 -9.15
CA GLN A 494 24.42 5.11 -7.90
C GLN A 494 24.33 3.83 -7.07
N ALA A 495 23.37 2.97 -7.38
CA ALA A 495 23.10 1.68 -6.72
C ALA A 495 23.17 1.77 -5.18
N PRO A 496 22.41 2.66 -4.51
CA PRO A 496 22.33 2.63 -3.04
C PRO A 496 21.60 1.39 -2.53
N ILE A 497 20.81 0.77 -3.40
CA ILE A 497 20.03 -0.42 -3.13
C ILE A 497 20.15 -1.43 -4.29
N ILE A 498 19.74 -2.67 -4.03
CA ILE A 498 19.57 -3.71 -5.05
C ILE A 498 18.11 -4.18 -4.99
N PRO A 499 17.21 -3.73 -5.89
CA PRO A 499 15.89 -4.34 -6.05
C PRO A 499 16.02 -5.79 -6.52
N ILE A 500 15.22 -6.70 -5.93
CA ILE A 500 15.31 -8.13 -6.20
C ILE A 500 14.04 -8.66 -6.87
N TYR A 501 12.86 -8.44 -6.25
CA TYR A 501 11.57 -8.84 -6.80
C TYR A 501 10.44 -7.97 -6.27
N TYR A 502 9.35 -7.92 -7.02
CA TYR A 502 8.07 -7.39 -6.58
C TYR A 502 7.26 -8.53 -5.96
N GLN A 503 6.74 -8.30 -4.76
CA GLN A 503 6.04 -9.33 -4.01
C GLN A 503 4.55 -9.31 -4.34
N PRO A 504 3.97 -10.37 -4.94
CA PRO A 504 2.55 -10.48 -5.17
C PRO A 504 1.82 -10.94 -3.90
N LEU A 505 0.52 -10.71 -3.87
CA LEU A 505 -0.42 -11.44 -3.01
C LEU A 505 -0.88 -12.69 -3.74
N ILE A 506 -0.91 -13.81 -3.04
CA ILE A 506 -1.32 -15.09 -3.60
C ILE A 506 -2.49 -15.60 -2.78
N LYS A 507 -3.68 -15.59 -3.38
CA LYS A 507 -4.95 -15.92 -2.71
C LYS A 507 -5.72 -16.98 -3.48
N LEU A 508 -6.53 -17.75 -2.77
CA LEU A 508 -7.59 -18.57 -3.34
C LEU A 508 -8.92 -17.87 -3.13
N LEU A 509 -9.71 -17.79 -4.19
CA LEU A 509 -11.06 -17.23 -4.19
C LEU A 509 -12.00 -18.19 -4.88
N LYS A 510 -13.16 -18.43 -4.27
CA LYS A 510 -14.21 -19.28 -4.87
C LYS A 510 -14.74 -18.66 -6.17
N PRO A 511 -14.94 -19.47 -7.25
CA PRO A 511 -15.37 -18.97 -8.55
C PRO A 511 -16.76 -18.31 -8.54
N TYR A 512 -17.57 -18.60 -7.53
CA TYR A 512 -18.89 -18.00 -7.36
C TYR A 512 -18.87 -16.62 -6.67
N VAL A 513 -17.69 -16.12 -6.26
CA VAL A 513 -17.54 -14.74 -5.74
C VAL A 513 -17.26 -13.80 -6.91
N GLY A 514 -18.24 -12.94 -7.21
CA GLY A 514 -18.11 -11.90 -8.24
C GLY A 514 -17.70 -10.56 -7.63
N GLY A 515 -17.18 -9.65 -8.48
CA GLY A 515 -16.80 -8.29 -8.09
C GLY A 515 -15.43 -8.18 -7.40
N PHE A 516 -14.68 -9.27 -7.28
CA PHE A 516 -13.38 -9.25 -6.60
C PHE A 516 -12.34 -8.40 -7.34
N PRO A 517 -11.62 -7.48 -6.66
CA PRO A 517 -10.68 -6.57 -7.29
C PRO A 517 -9.31 -7.23 -7.57
N ALA A 518 -9.26 -8.13 -8.55
CA ALA A 518 -8.06 -8.90 -8.88
C ALA A 518 -6.85 -8.06 -9.35
N HIS A 519 -7.03 -6.78 -9.59
CA HIS A 519 -5.99 -5.87 -10.09
C HIS A 519 -5.70 -4.69 -9.14
N ASN A 520 -6.31 -4.66 -7.95
CA ASN A 520 -6.02 -3.62 -6.96
C ASN A 520 -4.68 -3.89 -6.27
N PRO A 521 -3.63 -3.10 -6.55
CA PRO A 521 -2.28 -3.38 -6.06
C PRO A 521 -2.09 -3.02 -4.58
N GLN A 522 -3.10 -2.38 -3.93
CA GLN A 522 -3.11 -2.07 -2.50
C GLN A 522 -3.85 -3.10 -1.66
N ASP A 523 -4.43 -4.13 -2.30
CA ASP A 523 -5.20 -5.21 -1.65
C ASP A 523 -6.45 -4.74 -0.89
N TYR A 524 -7.04 -3.61 -1.29
CA TYR A 524 -8.28 -3.15 -0.67
C TYR A 524 -9.47 -3.89 -1.28
N VAL A 525 -10.08 -4.76 -0.48
CA VAL A 525 -11.27 -5.52 -0.87
C VAL A 525 -12.49 -4.88 -0.18
N TYR A 526 -13.24 -4.10 -0.93
CA TYR A 526 -14.49 -3.53 -0.43
C TYR A 526 -15.63 -4.52 -0.65
N SER A 527 -16.18 -5.07 0.43
CA SER A 527 -17.26 -6.08 0.34
C SER A 527 -18.54 -5.52 -0.29
N LYS A 528 -18.71 -4.21 -0.33
CA LYS A 528 -19.80 -3.54 -1.07
C LYS A 528 -19.77 -3.80 -2.58
N GLU A 529 -18.61 -4.15 -3.14
CA GLU A 529 -18.41 -4.45 -4.57
C GLU A 529 -18.65 -5.93 -4.88
N LEU A 530 -18.73 -6.79 -3.85
CA LEU A 530 -18.81 -8.24 -4.02
C LEU A 530 -20.25 -8.74 -4.09
N TYR A 531 -20.44 -9.90 -4.73
CA TYR A 531 -21.69 -10.64 -4.76
C TYR A 531 -21.43 -12.14 -4.88
N ILE A 532 -22.40 -12.96 -4.46
CA ILE A 532 -22.32 -14.43 -4.55
C ILE A 532 -23.22 -14.91 -5.68
N ILE A 533 -22.65 -15.61 -6.65
CA ILE A 533 -23.33 -16.25 -7.77
C ILE A 533 -23.94 -17.56 -7.28
N ALA A 534 -25.08 -17.97 -7.83
CA ALA A 534 -25.69 -19.26 -7.53
C ALA A 534 -24.75 -20.42 -7.93
N HIS A 535 -24.53 -21.37 -7.05
CA HIS A 535 -23.62 -22.50 -7.18
C HIS A 535 -24.14 -23.73 -6.47
#